data_b6d4ecd21783063ebea8e2b14e13c127
#
_entry.id   b6d4ecd21783063ebea8e2b14e13c127
#
_cell.length_a   1.000
_cell.length_b   1.000
_cell.length_c   1.000
_cell.angle_alpha   90.00
_cell.angle_beta   90.00
_cell.angle_gamma   90.00
#
_symmetry.space_group_name_H-M   'P 1'
#
loop_
_entity.id
_entity.type
_entity.pdbx_description
1 polymer ?
#
loop_
_entity_poly.entity_id
_entity_poly.type
_entity_poly.pdbx_seq_one_letter_code
_entity_poly.pdbx_strand_id
1 'polypeptide(L)'
;MTVLQDAQLEVVRLLGQVDDWTLPTPCDGWDVAAVARHLVVGERVFAAAFQDLAYDLGAVDADLQRLRTAALPDAYAEDATALRDMLATAAPEALVSSPIGTVPAAVVAEIRALEAVTHGWDLARALGSEVMLGSEPELSALVGAADRLRARLEQVRPGSTALGTPVELDEDSPAMDRVVARLGRRP
;
A
#
# COMPACT_ATOMS: atom_id res chain seq x y z
N MET A 1 -12.69 -5.58 -12.58
CA MET A 1 -12.08 -5.08 -11.32
C MET A 1 -10.65 -4.72 -11.64
N THR A 2 -10.02 -3.83 -10.89
CA THR A 2 -8.62 -3.44 -11.07
C THR A 2 -7.78 -4.09 -9.99
N VAL A 3 -6.47 -4.29 -10.22
CA VAL A 3 -5.55 -4.84 -9.21
C VAL A 3 -5.62 -4.06 -7.88
N LEU A 4 -5.82 -2.73 -7.93
CA LEU A 4 -6.01 -1.92 -6.72
C LEU A 4 -7.23 -2.38 -5.92
N GLN A 5 -8.39 -2.53 -6.59
CA GLN A 5 -9.62 -2.95 -5.93
C GLN A 5 -9.52 -4.35 -5.35
N ASP A 6 -8.96 -5.30 -6.12
CA ASP A 6 -8.82 -6.68 -5.69
C ASP A 6 -7.88 -6.80 -4.49
N ALA A 7 -6.73 -6.12 -4.53
CA ALA A 7 -5.78 -6.09 -3.43
C ALA A 7 -6.36 -5.43 -2.17
N GLN A 8 -7.10 -4.32 -2.30
CA GLN A 8 -7.72 -3.66 -1.14
C GLN A 8 -8.83 -4.52 -0.51
N LEU A 9 -9.65 -5.20 -1.31
CA LEU A 9 -10.66 -6.12 -0.79
C LEU A 9 -10.03 -7.31 -0.05
N GLU A 10 -8.92 -7.81 -0.56
CA GLU A 10 -8.18 -8.89 0.08
C GLU A 10 -7.52 -8.43 1.39
N VAL A 11 -6.98 -7.22 1.44
CA VAL A 11 -6.48 -6.62 2.70
C VAL A 11 -7.60 -6.51 3.73
N VAL A 12 -8.81 -6.05 3.34
CA VAL A 12 -9.98 -6.01 4.25
C VAL A 12 -10.29 -7.39 4.79
N ARG A 13 -10.29 -8.43 3.93
CA ARG A 13 -10.50 -9.82 4.34
C ARG A 13 -9.47 -10.29 5.36
N LEU A 14 -8.18 -10.01 5.10
CA LEU A 14 -7.09 -10.40 6.00
C LEU A 14 -7.19 -9.68 7.35
N LEU A 15 -7.43 -8.37 7.35
CA LEU A 15 -7.59 -7.58 8.58
C LEU A 15 -8.77 -8.07 9.42
N GLY A 16 -9.85 -8.54 8.79
CA GLY A 16 -10.99 -9.15 9.47
C GLY A 16 -10.70 -10.50 10.12
N GLN A 17 -9.54 -11.13 9.85
CA GLN A 17 -9.11 -12.41 10.42
C GLN A 17 -8.08 -12.24 11.54
N VAL A 18 -7.71 -11.01 11.89
CA VAL A 18 -6.66 -10.75 12.88
C VAL A 18 -7.18 -10.95 14.29
N ASP A 19 -6.69 -11.99 14.95
CA ASP A 19 -6.92 -12.23 16.38
C ASP A 19 -5.80 -11.62 17.24
N ASP A 20 -4.56 -11.65 16.75
CA ASP A 20 -3.38 -11.09 17.43
C ASP A 20 -2.71 -10.02 16.58
N TRP A 21 -2.88 -8.77 16.99
CA TRP A 21 -2.35 -7.58 16.32
C TRP A 21 -0.84 -7.37 16.53
N THR A 22 -0.22 -8.14 17.42
CA THR A 22 1.21 -8.05 17.75
C THR A 22 2.07 -9.03 16.97
N LEU A 23 1.49 -9.84 16.09
CA LEU A 23 2.22 -10.77 15.24
C LEU A 23 3.25 -10.01 14.40
N PRO A 24 4.51 -10.47 14.34
CA PRO A 24 5.52 -9.86 13.49
C PRO A 24 5.18 -10.09 12.01
N THR A 25 5.54 -9.12 11.18
CA THR A 25 5.36 -9.20 9.72
C THR A 25 6.72 -9.26 9.01
N PRO A 26 6.75 -9.63 7.72
CA PRO A 26 7.97 -9.52 6.90
C PRO A 26 8.46 -8.07 6.67
N CYS A 27 7.65 -7.07 7.03
CA CYS A 27 8.07 -5.67 7.03
C CYS A 27 8.90 -5.39 8.29
N ASP A 28 10.20 -5.22 8.14
CA ASP A 28 11.16 -5.08 9.25
C ASP A 28 10.70 -4.06 10.30
N GLY A 29 10.59 -4.51 11.55
CA GLY A 29 10.20 -3.68 12.70
C GLY A 29 8.70 -3.39 12.82
N TRP A 30 7.85 -3.97 11.95
CA TRP A 30 6.41 -3.76 11.96
C TRP A 30 5.65 -5.03 12.35
N ASP A 31 4.73 -4.88 13.29
CA ASP A 31 3.69 -5.86 13.58
C ASP A 31 2.45 -5.63 12.68
N VAL A 32 1.47 -6.52 12.79
CA VAL A 32 0.21 -6.44 12.06
C VAL A 32 -0.52 -5.11 12.31
N ALA A 33 -0.49 -4.59 13.55
CA ALA A 33 -1.13 -3.31 13.88
C ALA A 33 -0.43 -2.14 13.18
N ALA A 34 0.89 -2.15 13.09
CA ALA A 34 1.67 -1.11 12.40
C ALA A 34 1.38 -1.10 10.89
N VAL A 35 1.36 -2.29 10.26
CA VAL A 35 0.98 -2.44 8.84
C VAL A 35 -0.43 -1.91 8.59
N ALA A 36 -1.40 -2.31 9.40
CA ALA A 36 -2.79 -1.87 9.24
C ALA A 36 -2.93 -0.34 9.37
N ARG A 37 -2.27 0.28 10.38
CA ARG A 37 -2.26 1.75 10.53
C ARG A 37 -1.62 2.44 9.35
N HIS A 38 -0.49 1.95 8.86
CA HIS A 38 0.17 2.50 7.68
C HIS A 38 -0.73 2.50 6.45
N LEU A 39 -1.45 1.41 6.21
CA LEU A 39 -2.41 1.32 5.12
C LEU A 39 -3.51 2.37 5.23
N VAL A 40 -4.11 2.54 6.43
CA VAL A 40 -5.13 3.58 6.69
C VAL A 40 -4.56 4.99 6.51
N VAL A 41 -3.35 5.28 7.03
CA VAL A 41 -2.66 6.57 6.80
C VAL A 41 -2.54 6.86 5.32
N GLY A 42 -2.09 5.88 4.54
CA GLY A 42 -1.89 6.04 3.11
C GLY A 42 -3.17 6.43 2.38
N GLU A 43 -4.30 5.75 2.65
CA GLU A 43 -5.58 6.07 2.03
C GLU A 43 -6.02 7.51 2.37
N ARG A 44 -5.96 7.91 3.63
CA ARG A 44 -6.36 9.25 4.10
C ARG A 44 -5.51 10.37 3.50
N VAL A 45 -4.19 10.16 3.47
CA VAL A 45 -3.25 11.15 2.94
C VAL A 45 -3.49 11.40 1.46
N PHE A 46 -3.69 10.34 0.66
CA PHE A 46 -3.98 10.52 -0.75
C PHE A 46 -5.40 11.05 -0.99
N ALA A 47 -6.40 10.66 -0.21
CA ALA A 47 -7.73 11.25 -0.28
C ALA A 47 -7.72 12.76 0.03
N ALA A 48 -6.96 13.20 1.03
CA ALA A 48 -6.77 14.62 1.33
C ALA A 48 -6.08 15.36 0.17
N ALA A 49 -5.07 14.72 -0.44
CA ALA A 49 -4.36 15.27 -1.60
C ALA A 49 -5.29 15.50 -2.82
N PHE A 50 -6.26 14.62 -3.06
CA PHE A 50 -7.27 14.79 -4.11
C PHE A 50 -8.23 15.94 -3.85
N GLN A 51 -8.41 16.35 -2.58
CA GLN A 51 -9.28 17.43 -2.17
C GLN A 51 -8.53 18.76 -2.00
N ASP A 52 -7.26 18.83 -2.43
CA ASP A 52 -6.35 19.96 -2.18
C ASP A 52 -6.28 20.38 -0.71
N LEU A 53 -6.53 19.44 0.20
CA LEU A 53 -6.43 19.66 1.63
C LEU A 53 -4.97 19.48 2.08
N ALA A 54 -4.50 20.43 2.89
CA ALA A 54 -3.23 20.24 3.59
C ALA A 54 -3.37 19.04 4.53
N TYR A 55 -2.45 18.10 4.44
CA TYR A 55 -2.37 16.99 5.38
C TYR A 55 -1.15 17.14 6.28
N ASP A 56 -1.38 16.96 7.56
CA ASP A 56 -0.34 16.84 8.56
C ASP A 56 -0.19 15.35 8.91
N LEU A 57 0.89 14.74 8.42
CA LEU A 57 1.16 13.31 8.68
C LEU A 57 1.22 13.01 10.17
N GLY A 58 1.74 13.94 10.98
CA GLY A 58 1.81 13.77 12.43
C GLY A 58 0.42 13.78 13.07
N ALA A 59 -0.50 14.63 12.60
CA ALA A 59 -1.86 14.67 13.09
C ALA A 59 -2.64 13.41 12.68
N VAL A 60 -2.50 12.96 11.43
CA VAL A 60 -3.13 11.71 10.94
C VAL A 60 -2.63 10.51 11.74
N ASP A 61 -1.31 10.40 11.95
CA ASP A 61 -0.74 9.31 12.75
C ASP A 61 -1.21 9.37 14.21
N ALA A 62 -1.23 10.55 14.83
CA ALA A 62 -1.72 10.72 16.21
C ALA A 62 -3.20 10.32 16.37
N ASP A 63 -4.05 10.60 15.39
CA ASP A 63 -5.45 10.17 15.39
C ASP A 63 -5.57 8.65 15.26
N LEU A 64 -4.75 8.03 14.42
CA LEU A 64 -4.74 6.58 14.25
C LEU A 64 -4.17 5.84 15.47
N GLN A 65 -3.22 6.44 16.20
CA GLN A 65 -2.76 5.87 17.47
C GLN A 65 -3.86 5.82 18.53
N ARG A 66 -4.90 6.66 18.42
CA ARG A 66 -6.08 6.64 19.30
C ARG A 66 -7.12 5.61 18.88
N LEU A 67 -7.09 5.13 17.62
CA LEU A 67 -7.99 4.07 17.19
C LEU A 67 -7.60 2.75 17.84
N ARG A 68 -8.61 2.07 18.40
CA ARG A 68 -8.42 0.68 18.83
C ARG A 68 -8.13 -0.19 17.61
N THR A 69 -7.25 -1.16 17.75
CA THR A 69 -6.88 -2.07 16.64
C THR A 69 -8.10 -2.74 16.01
N ALA A 70 -9.10 -3.12 16.83
CA ALA A 70 -10.35 -3.71 16.33
C ALA A 70 -11.15 -2.80 15.38
N ALA A 71 -10.87 -1.50 15.31
CA ALA A 71 -11.53 -0.57 14.38
C ALA A 71 -10.74 -0.37 13.07
N LEU A 72 -9.52 -0.89 12.96
CA LEU A 72 -8.67 -0.72 11.78
C LEU A 72 -9.23 -1.37 10.51
N PRO A 73 -9.88 -2.57 10.55
CA PRO A 73 -10.48 -3.14 9.36
C PRO A 73 -11.56 -2.25 8.74
N ASP A 74 -12.48 -1.73 9.55
CA ASP A 74 -13.55 -0.85 9.09
C ASP A 74 -12.99 0.48 8.57
N ALA A 75 -12.05 1.10 9.31
CA ALA A 75 -11.40 2.33 8.89
C ALA A 75 -10.69 2.17 7.54
N TYR A 76 -9.96 1.06 7.34
CA TYR A 76 -9.30 0.80 6.05
C TYR A 76 -10.33 0.59 4.93
N ALA A 77 -11.39 -0.17 5.17
CA ALA A 77 -12.43 -0.43 4.17
C ALA A 77 -13.12 0.85 3.71
N GLU A 78 -13.46 1.75 4.64
CA GLU A 78 -14.08 3.04 4.37
C GLU A 78 -13.14 3.96 3.58
N ASP A 79 -11.91 4.16 4.07
CA ASP A 79 -10.93 5.06 3.48
C ASP A 79 -10.48 4.57 2.08
N ALA A 80 -10.27 3.27 1.90
CA ALA A 80 -9.93 2.65 0.62
C ALA A 80 -11.07 2.81 -0.41
N THR A 81 -12.31 2.68 0.01
CA THR A 81 -13.48 2.90 -0.86
C THR A 81 -13.56 4.36 -1.29
N ALA A 82 -13.44 5.30 -0.35
CA ALA A 82 -13.48 6.72 -0.64
C ALA A 82 -12.40 7.14 -1.65
N LEU A 83 -11.16 6.67 -1.47
CA LEU A 83 -10.08 6.99 -2.40
C LEU A 83 -10.30 6.34 -3.79
N ARG A 84 -10.80 5.11 -3.86
CA ARG A 84 -11.15 4.50 -5.17
C ARG A 84 -12.20 5.30 -5.93
N ASP A 85 -13.22 5.80 -5.23
CA ASP A 85 -14.28 6.63 -5.84
C ASP A 85 -13.71 7.94 -6.40
N MET A 86 -12.77 8.57 -5.68
CA MET A 86 -12.05 9.75 -6.17
C MET A 86 -11.22 9.42 -7.42
N LEU A 87 -10.46 8.31 -7.38
CA LEU A 87 -9.65 7.85 -8.52
C LEU A 87 -10.51 7.50 -9.75
N ALA A 88 -11.69 6.91 -9.54
CA ALA A 88 -12.61 6.55 -10.62
C ALA A 88 -13.21 7.77 -11.34
N THR A 89 -13.29 8.92 -10.67
CA THR A 89 -13.85 10.16 -11.22
C THR A 89 -12.77 11.12 -11.75
N ALA A 90 -11.53 10.97 -11.32
CA ALA A 90 -10.41 11.82 -11.75
C ALA A 90 -9.94 11.42 -13.16
N ALA A 91 -9.55 12.43 -13.96
CA ALA A 91 -8.80 12.16 -15.20
C ALA A 91 -7.45 11.53 -14.84
N PRO A 92 -7.00 10.47 -15.53
CA PRO A 92 -5.76 9.76 -15.18
C PRO A 92 -4.51 10.67 -15.11
N GLU A 93 -4.49 11.73 -15.93
CA GLU A 93 -3.44 12.74 -16.01
C GLU A 93 -3.60 13.91 -15.02
N ALA A 94 -4.72 13.99 -14.29
CA ALA A 94 -4.93 15.03 -13.28
C ALA A 94 -3.81 15.03 -12.25
N LEU A 95 -3.22 16.19 -11.99
CA LEU A 95 -2.10 16.31 -11.07
C LEU A 95 -2.57 16.36 -9.61
N VAL A 96 -1.97 15.54 -8.79
CA VAL A 96 -2.26 15.41 -7.35
C VAL A 96 -0.99 15.74 -6.57
N SER A 97 -1.09 16.65 -5.60
CA SER A 97 0.01 16.97 -4.68
C SER A 97 0.11 15.90 -3.60
N SER A 98 1.15 15.09 -3.64
CA SER A 98 1.31 13.91 -2.78
C SER A 98 2.61 13.95 -1.95
N PRO A 99 2.77 13.08 -0.94
CA PRO A 99 4.00 12.99 -0.15
C PRO A 99 5.28 12.73 -0.96
N ILE A 100 5.15 12.22 -2.18
CA ILE A 100 6.26 11.98 -3.10
C ILE A 100 6.35 13.03 -4.22
N GLY A 101 5.73 14.19 -4.00
CA GLY A 101 5.64 15.30 -4.95
C GLY A 101 4.38 15.24 -5.81
N THR A 102 4.25 16.19 -6.73
CA THR A 102 3.11 16.24 -7.66
C THR A 102 3.21 15.14 -8.70
N VAL A 103 2.17 14.31 -8.80
CA VAL A 103 2.10 13.16 -9.70
C VAL A 103 0.71 13.05 -10.34
N PRO A 104 0.56 12.40 -11.51
CA PRO A 104 -0.75 12.08 -12.08
C PRO A 104 -1.59 11.16 -11.17
N ALA A 105 -2.91 11.28 -11.25
CA ALA A 105 -3.85 10.40 -10.53
C ALA A 105 -3.62 8.91 -10.84
N ALA A 106 -3.26 8.56 -12.08
CA ALA A 106 -2.89 7.20 -12.46
C ALA A 106 -1.69 6.68 -11.65
N VAL A 107 -0.71 7.52 -11.35
CA VAL A 107 0.46 7.16 -10.52
C VAL A 107 0.05 6.95 -9.06
N VAL A 108 -0.91 7.75 -8.54
CA VAL A 108 -1.49 7.50 -7.21
C VAL A 108 -2.13 6.12 -7.15
N ALA A 109 -2.91 5.72 -8.17
CA ALA A 109 -3.51 4.40 -8.24
C ALA A 109 -2.45 3.28 -8.25
N GLU A 110 -1.35 3.44 -9.00
CA GLU A 110 -0.23 2.48 -9.00
C GLU A 110 0.42 2.37 -7.61
N ILE A 111 0.67 3.49 -6.94
CA ILE A 111 1.27 3.51 -5.59
C ILE A 111 0.35 2.79 -4.60
N ARG A 112 -0.94 3.09 -4.62
CA ARG A 112 -1.89 2.45 -3.69
C ARG A 112 -2.06 0.96 -3.98
N ALA A 113 -1.98 0.54 -5.26
CA ALA A 113 -1.95 -0.88 -5.62
C ALA A 113 -0.69 -1.58 -5.09
N LEU A 114 0.49 -0.96 -5.26
CA LEU A 114 1.75 -1.49 -4.72
C LEU A 114 1.71 -1.64 -3.20
N GLU A 115 1.19 -0.64 -2.48
CA GLU A 115 1.05 -0.67 -1.02
C GLU A 115 0.08 -1.79 -0.58
N ALA A 116 -1.10 -1.87 -1.21
CA ALA A 116 -2.09 -2.90 -0.89
C ALA A 116 -1.57 -4.32 -1.19
N VAL A 117 -0.88 -4.51 -2.33
CA VAL A 117 -0.28 -5.80 -2.70
C VAL A 117 0.83 -6.18 -1.72
N THR A 118 1.75 -5.27 -1.45
CA THR A 118 2.93 -5.59 -0.60
C THR A 118 2.53 -5.84 0.84
N HIS A 119 1.71 -4.96 1.40
CA HIS A 119 1.27 -5.11 2.79
C HIS A 119 0.17 -6.17 2.97
N GLY A 120 -0.63 -6.45 1.93
CA GLY A 120 -1.49 -7.62 1.91
C GLY A 120 -0.70 -8.92 1.96
N TRP A 121 0.42 -8.99 1.23
CA TRP A 121 1.35 -10.12 1.32
C TRP A 121 2.01 -10.20 2.71
N ASP A 122 2.47 -9.08 3.30
CA ASP A 122 3.02 -9.03 4.66
C ASP A 122 2.01 -9.56 5.70
N LEU A 123 0.74 -9.14 5.61
CA LEU A 123 -0.35 -9.61 6.48
C LEU A 123 -0.63 -11.09 6.30
N ALA A 124 -0.72 -11.58 5.06
CA ALA A 124 -0.97 -12.99 4.78
C ALA A 124 0.14 -13.89 5.38
N ARG A 125 1.40 -13.49 5.24
CA ARG A 125 2.54 -14.20 5.84
C ARG A 125 2.46 -14.21 7.37
N ALA A 126 2.13 -13.09 8.00
CA ALA A 126 1.97 -13.00 9.45
C ALA A 126 0.83 -13.87 9.97
N LEU A 127 -0.26 -13.97 9.22
CA LEU A 127 -1.45 -14.76 9.59
C LEU A 127 -1.37 -16.24 9.16
N GLY A 128 -0.35 -16.64 8.40
CA GLY A 128 -0.27 -17.99 7.81
C GLY A 128 -1.41 -18.27 6.83
N SER A 129 -1.94 -17.24 6.16
CA SER A 129 -3.07 -17.31 5.23
C SER A 129 -2.59 -17.34 3.78
N GLU A 130 -3.35 -18.03 2.92
CA GLU A 130 -3.23 -17.85 1.47
C GLU A 130 -3.77 -16.48 1.08
N VAL A 131 -3.24 -15.90 -0.01
CA VAL A 131 -3.60 -14.56 -0.46
C VAL A 131 -3.72 -14.49 -1.97
N MET A 132 -4.71 -13.71 -2.44
CA MET A 132 -4.91 -13.42 -3.87
C MET A 132 -5.04 -11.89 -4.06
N LEU A 133 -3.96 -11.25 -4.46
CA LEU A 133 -3.83 -9.79 -4.53
C LEU A 133 -3.90 -9.24 -5.98
N GLY A 134 -4.26 -10.07 -6.91
CA GLY A 134 -4.39 -9.74 -8.33
C GLY A 134 -4.05 -10.92 -9.22
N SER A 135 -4.34 -10.81 -10.52
CA SER A 135 -3.95 -11.79 -11.52
C SER A 135 -2.46 -11.67 -11.89
N GLU A 136 -1.86 -12.73 -12.39
CA GLU A 136 -0.45 -12.74 -12.82
C GLU A 136 -0.10 -11.59 -13.81
N PRO A 137 -0.90 -11.27 -14.85
CA PRO A 137 -0.63 -10.15 -15.74
C PRO A 137 -0.67 -8.78 -15.03
N GLU A 138 -1.61 -8.57 -14.11
CA GLU A 138 -1.75 -7.31 -13.35
C GLU A 138 -0.58 -7.11 -12.41
N LEU A 139 -0.19 -8.16 -11.69
CA LEU A 139 0.98 -8.14 -10.79
C LEU A 139 2.28 -7.94 -11.59
N SER A 140 2.39 -8.55 -12.76
CA SER A 140 3.55 -8.35 -13.63
C SER A 140 3.69 -6.90 -14.09
N ALA A 141 2.58 -6.21 -14.36
CA ALA A 141 2.60 -4.77 -14.67
C ALA A 141 3.06 -3.91 -13.47
N LEU A 142 2.76 -4.33 -12.23
CA LEU A 142 3.20 -3.64 -11.01
C LEU A 142 4.71 -3.74 -10.75
N VAL A 143 5.42 -4.74 -11.30
CA VAL A 143 6.88 -4.82 -11.16
C VAL A 143 7.55 -3.54 -11.70
N GLY A 144 7.16 -3.10 -12.90
CA GLY A 144 7.66 -1.84 -13.47
C GLY A 144 7.22 -0.60 -12.68
N ALA A 145 6.02 -0.62 -12.07
CA ALA A 145 5.55 0.45 -11.21
C ALA A 145 6.40 0.54 -9.91
N ALA A 146 6.81 -0.60 -9.35
CA ALA A 146 7.70 -0.64 -8.17
C ALA A 146 9.07 0.00 -8.48
N ASP A 147 9.64 -0.27 -9.66
CA ASP A 147 10.90 0.35 -10.08
C ASP A 147 10.75 1.87 -10.27
N ARG A 148 9.65 2.33 -10.86
CA ARG A 148 9.35 3.79 -10.99
C ARG A 148 9.18 4.46 -9.63
N LEU A 149 8.46 3.83 -8.70
CA LEU A 149 8.28 4.35 -7.34
C LEU A 149 9.62 4.49 -6.62
N ARG A 150 10.47 3.48 -6.70
CA ARG A 150 11.81 3.49 -6.09
C ARG A 150 12.66 4.64 -6.66
N ALA A 151 12.70 4.77 -7.99
CA ALA A 151 13.43 5.85 -8.65
C ALA A 151 12.87 7.24 -8.24
N ARG A 152 11.56 7.37 -8.11
CA ARG A 152 10.93 8.62 -7.66
C ARG A 152 11.28 8.96 -6.22
N LEU A 153 11.23 7.98 -5.32
CA LEU A 153 11.61 8.19 -3.91
C LEU A 153 13.05 8.65 -3.78
N GLU A 154 13.97 8.04 -4.53
CA GLU A 154 15.38 8.48 -4.53
C GLU A 154 15.54 9.94 -5.00
N GLN A 155 14.72 10.40 -5.96
CA GLN A 155 14.76 11.79 -6.44
C GLN A 155 14.23 12.79 -5.40
N VAL A 156 13.11 12.47 -4.71
CA VAL A 156 12.43 13.40 -3.79
C VAL A 156 12.89 13.28 -2.35
N ARG A 157 13.48 12.14 -1.97
CA ARG A 157 14.00 11.84 -0.63
C ARG A 157 15.25 10.98 -0.75
N PRO A 158 16.39 11.53 -1.22
CA PRO A 158 17.62 10.76 -1.38
C PRO A 158 18.01 10.04 -0.10
N GLY A 159 18.38 8.76 -0.21
CA GLY A 159 18.73 7.92 0.93
C GLY A 159 17.54 7.50 1.81
N SER A 160 16.31 7.61 1.31
CA SER A 160 15.12 7.16 2.04
C SER A 160 15.18 5.65 2.29
N THR A 161 14.85 5.25 3.53
CA THR A 161 14.70 3.85 3.94
C THR A 161 13.23 3.38 3.89
N ALA A 162 12.35 4.15 3.26
CA ALA A 162 10.91 3.81 3.17
C ALA A 162 10.67 2.49 2.44
N LEU A 163 11.56 2.12 1.51
CA LEU A 163 11.57 0.81 0.86
C LEU A 163 12.83 0.05 1.29
N GLY A 164 12.69 -1.23 1.58
CA GLY A 164 13.82 -2.11 1.85
C GLY A 164 14.76 -2.26 0.64
N THR A 165 15.93 -2.84 0.82
CA THR A 165 16.84 -3.16 -0.28
C THR A 165 16.20 -4.16 -1.22
N PRO A 166 16.13 -3.90 -2.54
CA PRO A 166 15.50 -4.83 -3.48
C PRO A 166 16.23 -6.17 -3.49
N VAL A 167 15.45 -7.23 -3.64
CA VAL A 167 15.95 -8.58 -3.82
C VAL A 167 15.81 -8.95 -5.29
N GLU A 168 16.86 -9.41 -5.91
CA GLU A 168 16.84 -9.87 -7.31
C GLU A 168 16.23 -11.27 -7.37
N LEU A 169 15.27 -11.45 -8.26
CA LEU A 169 14.64 -12.73 -8.59
C LEU A 169 14.70 -12.94 -10.10
N ASP A 170 14.64 -14.19 -10.50
CA ASP A 170 14.55 -14.57 -11.92
C ASP A 170 13.25 -14.04 -12.54
N GLU A 171 13.29 -13.74 -13.85
CA GLU A 171 12.12 -13.23 -14.59
C GLU A 171 10.95 -14.24 -14.60
N ASP A 172 11.26 -15.53 -14.50
CA ASP A 172 10.29 -16.62 -14.44
C ASP A 172 9.66 -16.82 -13.03
N SER A 173 10.15 -16.08 -12.01
CA SER A 173 9.54 -16.12 -10.68
C SER A 173 8.10 -15.57 -10.72
N PRO A 174 7.19 -16.04 -9.85
CA PRO A 174 5.83 -15.51 -9.76
C PRO A 174 5.82 -13.99 -9.67
N ALA A 175 4.90 -13.31 -10.37
CA ALA A 175 4.87 -11.85 -10.40
C ALA A 175 4.67 -11.25 -9.00
N MET A 176 3.90 -11.90 -8.13
CA MET A 176 3.76 -11.50 -6.73
C MET A 176 5.12 -11.42 -6.02
N ASP A 177 5.91 -12.47 -6.14
CA ASP A 177 7.23 -12.55 -5.50
C ASP A 177 8.15 -11.45 -6.04
N ARG A 178 8.12 -11.20 -7.36
CA ARG A 178 8.89 -10.12 -7.98
C ARG A 178 8.48 -8.74 -7.50
N VAL A 179 7.16 -8.47 -7.35
CA VAL A 179 6.67 -7.17 -6.82
C VAL A 179 7.18 -6.95 -5.41
N VAL A 180 6.96 -7.90 -4.49
CA VAL A 180 7.36 -7.74 -3.09
C VAL A 180 8.88 -7.71 -2.92
N ALA A 181 9.63 -8.46 -3.75
CA ALA A 181 11.09 -8.44 -3.77
C ALA A 181 11.65 -7.08 -4.20
N ARG A 182 11.04 -6.42 -5.23
CA ARG A 182 11.41 -5.04 -5.62
C ARG A 182 11.19 -4.04 -4.48
N LEU A 183 10.27 -4.32 -3.57
CA LEU A 183 9.98 -3.48 -2.40
C LEU A 183 10.68 -3.97 -1.12
N GLY A 184 11.67 -4.86 -1.26
CA GLY A 184 12.61 -5.25 -0.21
C GLY A 184 12.18 -6.45 0.63
N ARG A 185 11.12 -7.18 0.23
CA ARG A 185 10.73 -8.43 0.91
C ARG A 185 11.53 -9.61 0.34
N ARG A 186 11.58 -10.68 1.14
CA ARG A 186 12.20 -11.96 0.76
C ARG A 186 11.11 -13.03 0.69
N PRO A 187 10.49 -13.26 -0.48
CA PRO A 187 9.42 -14.23 -0.65
C PRO A 187 9.86 -15.68 -0.47
#